data_ea373a8b8be032b37aa6b590640b8a09
#
_entry.id   ea373a8b8be032b37aa6b590640b8a09
#
_cell.length_a   1.000
_cell.length_b   1.000
_cell.length_c   1.000
_cell.angle_alpha   90.00
_cell.angle_beta   90.00
_cell.angle_gamma   90.00
#
_symmetry.space_group_name_H-M   'P 1'
#
loop_
_entity.id
_entity.type
_entity.pdbx_description
1 polymer ?
#
loop_
_entity_poly.entity_id
_entity_poly.type
_entity_poly.pdbx_seq_one_letter_code
_entity_poly.pdbx_strand_id
1 'polypeptide(L)'
;ANLIGGKEFEPLESNPMIGFRGASRYYHPKYQEAFELECKAMKMVREEMGFNNVKIMIPFCRTLKEAERVVDLMAAYGLKRGENGLQLYMMTEIPNNVILAEEFAHFFDGFSIGSNDLTQLTLGVDRDSELLSDIFDANDPGLKKMIAMVIASAHKTNTKIGLCGQAPSDYPEFAQF
;
A
#
# COMPACT_ATOMS: atom_id res chain seq x y z
N ALA A 1 1.84 -3.58 -15.39
CA ALA A 1 1.54 -3.04 -16.74
C ALA A 1 2.56 -3.44 -17.80
N ASN A 2 3.78 -3.75 -17.40
CA ASN A 2 4.86 -4.13 -18.35
C ASN A 2 5.03 -5.65 -18.51
N LEU A 3 4.10 -6.44 -17.99
CA LEU A 3 4.13 -7.89 -18.17
C LEU A 3 3.77 -8.27 -19.62
N ILE A 4 4.38 -9.34 -20.12
CA ILE A 4 4.04 -9.90 -21.43
C ILE A 4 2.55 -10.28 -21.43
N GLY A 5 1.81 -9.80 -22.42
CA GLY A 5 0.35 -9.97 -22.50
C GLY A 5 -0.48 -8.98 -21.70
N GLY A 6 0.12 -8.18 -20.81
CA GLY A 6 -0.62 -7.22 -19.99
C GLY A 6 -1.38 -6.17 -20.80
N LYS A 7 -0.92 -5.83 -22.00
CA LYS A 7 -1.58 -4.86 -22.88
C LYS A 7 -2.99 -5.26 -23.35
N GLU A 8 -3.33 -6.54 -23.28
CA GLU A 8 -4.67 -7.03 -23.62
C GLU A 8 -5.69 -6.75 -22.49
N PHE A 9 -5.20 -6.65 -21.26
CA PHE A 9 -6.05 -6.52 -20.05
C PHE A 9 -5.93 -5.16 -19.39
N GLU A 10 -4.79 -4.47 -19.58
CA GLU A 10 -4.51 -3.20 -18.94
C GLU A 10 -4.87 -2.02 -19.83
N PRO A 11 -5.47 -0.94 -19.30
CA PRO A 11 -5.68 0.28 -20.05
C PRO A 11 -4.34 0.92 -20.42
N LEU A 12 -4.28 1.55 -21.60
CA LEU A 12 -3.16 2.39 -21.96
C LEU A 12 -3.27 3.72 -21.21
N GLU A 13 -2.33 3.97 -20.32
CA GLU A 13 -2.30 5.18 -19.49
C GLU A 13 -1.03 5.98 -19.76
N SER A 14 -1.14 7.31 -19.77
CA SER A 14 0.01 8.20 -19.95
C SER A 14 0.96 8.14 -18.76
N ASN A 15 0.43 7.92 -17.55
CA ASN A 15 1.20 7.75 -16.33
C ASN A 15 0.64 6.60 -15.47
N PRO A 16 1.07 5.34 -15.75
CA PRO A 16 0.59 4.17 -15.01
C PRO A 16 0.92 4.22 -13.51
N MET A 17 1.98 4.96 -13.11
CA MET A 17 2.42 5.05 -11.72
C MET A 17 1.39 5.72 -10.82
N ILE A 18 0.60 6.65 -11.35
CA ILE A 18 -0.51 7.31 -10.65
C ILE A 18 -1.88 6.93 -11.23
N GLY A 19 -1.91 5.98 -12.12
CA GLY A 19 -3.08 5.53 -12.84
C GLY A 19 -3.87 4.41 -12.16
N PHE A 20 -4.36 3.46 -12.95
CA PHE A 20 -5.20 2.33 -12.53
C PHE A 20 -4.37 1.26 -11.83
N ARG A 21 -4.07 1.45 -10.55
CA ARG A 21 -3.29 0.53 -9.71
C ARG A 21 -3.79 0.49 -8.26
N GLY A 22 -3.35 -0.51 -7.52
CA GLY A 22 -3.65 -0.68 -6.10
C GLY A 22 -5.13 -0.87 -5.81
N ALA A 23 -5.62 -0.30 -4.72
CA ALA A 23 -6.97 -0.49 -4.21
C ALA A 23 -8.07 -0.23 -5.25
N SER A 24 -7.88 0.77 -6.14
CA SER A 24 -8.86 1.09 -7.19
C SER A 24 -9.15 -0.06 -8.15
N ARG A 25 -8.20 -0.96 -8.35
CA ARG A 25 -8.38 -2.13 -9.22
C ARG A 25 -9.34 -3.14 -8.60
N TYR A 26 -9.22 -3.37 -7.31
CA TYR A 26 -9.88 -4.46 -6.60
C TYR A 26 -11.41 -4.38 -6.66
N TYR A 27 -11.97 -3.19 -6.59
CA TYR A 27 -13.42 -2.97 -6.70
C TYR A 27 -13.88 -2.54 -8.08
N HIS A 28 -12.97 -2.42 -9.06
CA HIS A 28 -13.34 -2.05 -10.42
C HIS A 28 -13.90 -3.25 -11.18
N PRO A 29 -15.03 -3.13 -11.92
CA PRO A 29 -15.68 -4.26 -12.59
C PRO A 29 -14.76 -5.07 -13.51
N LYS A 30 -13.79 -4.44 -14.14
CA LYS A 30 -12.83 -5.14 -15.02
C LYS A 30 -11.82 -6.03 -14.29
N TYR A 31 -11.65 -5.86 -12.97
CA TYR A 31 -10.66 -6.61 -12.19
C TYR A 31 -11.27 -7.39 -11.02
N GLN A 32 -12.51 -7.14 -10.71
CA GLN A 32 -13.16 -7.68 -9.51
C GLN A 32 -13.14 -9.21 -9.45
N GLU A 33 -13.34 -9.90 -10.59
CA GLU A 33 -13.24 -11.36 -10.66
C GLU A 33 -11.82 -11.87 -10.33
N ALA A 34 -10.78 -11.17 -10.81
CA ALA A 34 -9.41 -11.52 -10.47
C ALA A 34 -9.13 -11.30 -8.97
N PHE A 35 -9.64 -10.22 -8.41
CA PHE A 35 -9.49 -9.97 -6.97
C PHE A 35 -10.24 -11.00 -6.12
N GLU A 36 -11.40 -11.46 -6.56
CA GLU A 36 -12.10 -12.58 -5.91
C GLU A 36 -11.25 -13.85 -5.87
N LEU A 37 -10.55 -14.17 -6.96
CA LEU A 37 -9.62 -15.29 -7.00
C LEU A 37 -8.42 -15.11 -6.05
N GLU A 38 -7.87 -13.91 -5.97
CA GLU A 38 -6.82 -13.58 -4.99
C GLU A 38 -7.33 -13.79 -3.55
N CYS A 39 -8.52 -13.31 -3.24
CA CYS A 39 -9.14 -13.51 -1.92
C CYS A 39 -9.37 -14.99 -1.61
N LYS A 40 -9.86 -15.77 -2.56
CA LYS A 40 -10.02 -17.22 -2.42
C LYS A 40 -8.69 -17.92 -2.13
N ALA A 41 -7.64 -17.57 -2.87
CA ALA A 41 -6.30 -18.12 -2.65
C ALA A 41 -5.77 -17.80 -1.25
N MET A 42 -5.91 -16.55 -0.80
CA MET A 42 -5.50 -16.14 0.56
C MET A 42 -6.30 -16.85 1.64
N LYS A 43 -7.58 -17.08 1.41
CA LYS A 43 -8.43 -17.85 2.31
C LYS A 43 -7.95 -19.30 2.42
N MET A 44 -7.68 -19.96 1.29
CA MET A 44 -7.12 -21.33 1.28
C MET A 44 -5.80 -21.39 2.04
N VAL A 45 -4.88 -20.46 1.80
CA VAL A 45 -3.59 -20.39 2.51
C VAL A 45 -3.81 -20.31 4.03
N ARG A 46 -4.72 -19.49 4.49
CA ARG A 46 -4.95 -19.31 5.92
C ARG A 46 -5.75 -20.43 6.58
N GLU A 47 -6.83 -20.88 5.93
CA GLU A 47 -7.79 -21.78 6.57
C GLU A 47 -7.52 -23.26 6.26
N GLU A 48 -7.18 -23.59 5.01
CA GLU A 48 -6.96 -24.98 4.60
C GLU A 48 -5.51 -25.42 4.77
N MET A 49 -4.55 -24.53 4.44
CA MET A 49 -3.12 -24.83 4.61
C MET A 49 -2.60 -24.51 6.01
N GLY A 50 -3.38 -23.84 6.85
CA GLY A 50 -3.07 -23.58 8.25
C GLY A 50 -2.10 -22.42 8.50
N PHE A 51 -1.76 -21.59 7.49
CA PHE A 51 -0.88 -20.42 7.64
C PHE A 51 -1.63 -19.19 8.14
N ASN A 52 -2.27 -19.31 9.29
CA ASN A 52 -3.08 -18.24 9.90
C ASN A 52 -2.29 -17.01 10.36
N ASN A 53 -0.95 -17.10 10.38
CA ASN A 53 -0.05 -15.97 10.62
C ASN A 53 0.11 -15.03 9.41
N VAL A 54 -0.34 -15.43 8.21
CA VAL A 54 -0.32 -14.56 7.02
C VAL A 54 -1.25 -13.37 7.22
N LYS A 55 -0.74 -12.18 6.92
CA LYS A 55 -1.47 -10.91 6.91
C LYS A 55 -1.62 -10.42 5.48
N ILE A 56 -2.64 -9.66 5.22
CA ILE A 56 -2.91 -9.15 3.88
C ILE A 56 -2.68 -7.64 3.88
N MET A 57 -1.98 -7.14 2.88
CA MET A 57 -1.67 -5.72 2.75
C MET A 57 -2.28 -5.15 1.48
N ILE A 58 -2.97 -4.02 1.63
CA ILE A 58 -3.59 -3.28 0.53
C ILE A 58 -2.64 -2.21 0.04
N PRO A 59 -2.19 -2.29 -1.23
CA PRO A 59 -1.31 -1.28 -1.80
C PRO A 59 -2.10 -0.10 -2.35
N PHE A 60 -1.45 1.03 -2.43
CA PHE A 60 -1.89 2.24 -3.15
C PHE A 60 -3.36 2.59 -2.92
N CYS A 61 -3.74 2.70 -1.64
CA CYS A 61 -5.08 3.06 -1.19
C CYS A 61 -5.16 4.58 -1.02
N ARG A 62 -5.80 5.29 -1.94
CA ARG A 62 -5.73 6.75 -2.06
C ARG A 62 -6.63 7.48 -1.08
N THR A 63 -7.81 6.91 -0.79
CA THR A 63 -8.85 7.60 -0.02
C THR A 63 -9.49 6.68 1.00
N LEU A 64 -10.14 7.27 2.01
CA LEU A 64 -10.91 6.51 3.01
C LEU A 64 -12.04 5.71 2.37
N LYS A 65 -12.67 6.24 1.30
CA LYS A 65 -13.69 5.51 0.54
C LYS A 65 -13.12 4.27 -0.16
N GLU A 66 -11.91 4.35 -0.68
CA GLU A 66 -11.24 3.17 -1.25
C GLU A 66 -10.96 2.13 -0.17
N ALA A 67 -10.49 2.56 1.01
CA ALA A 67 -10.25 1.68 2.15
C ALA A 67 -11.53 0.94 2.56
N GLU A 68 -12.61 1.67 2.78
CA GLU A 68 -13.92 1.12 3.12
C GLU A 68 -14.37 0.08 2.06
N ARG A 69 -14.37 0.46 0.79
CA ARG A 69 -14.83 -0.42 -0.30
C ARG A 69 -14.02 -1.69 -0.42
N VAL A 70 -12.70 -1.62 -0.29
CA VAL A 70 -11.82 -2.80 -0.38
C VAL A 70 -12.00 -3.71 0.82
N VAL A 71 -12.07 -3.17 2.03
CA VAL A 71 -12.29 -3.94 3.25
C VAL A 71 -13.64 -4.65 3.22
N ASP A 72 -14.70 -3.96 2.78
CA ASP A 72 -16.03 -4.55 2.63
C ASP A 72 -16.06 -5.65 1.57
N LEU A 73 -15.39 -5.42 0.45
CA LEU A 73 -15.31 -6.41 -0.63
C LEU A 73 -14.55 -7.66 -0.19
N MET A 74 -13.44 -7.50 0.53
CA MET A 74 -12.70 -8.62 1.10
C MET A 74 -13.56 -9.41 2.09
N ALA A 75 -14.32 -8.73 2.94
CA ALA A 75 -15.23 -9.37 3.87
C ALA A 75 -16.31 -10.17 3.13
N ALA A 76 -16.87 -9.63 2.03
CA ALA A 76 -17.83 -10.34 1.17
C ALA A 76 -17.22 -11.60 0.53
N TYR A 77 -15.92 -11.59 0.24
CA TYR A 77 -15.19 -12.77 -0.27
C TYR A 77 -14.64 -13.69 0.82
N GLY A 78 -15.05 -13.48 2.08
CA GLY A 78 -14.73 -14.35 3.21
C GLY A 78 -13.39 -14.04 3.89
N LEU A 79 -12.82 -12.86 3.68
CA LEU A 79 -11.63 -12.35 4.34
C LEU A 79 -11.98 -11.15 5.22
N LYS A 80 -12.73 -11.39 6.29
CA LYS A 80 -13.18 -10.34 7.19
C LYS A 80 -12.12 -10.03 8.25
N ARG A 81 -11.76 -8.75 8.35
CA ARG A 81 -10.81 -8.25 9.35
C ARG A 81 -11.18 -8.71 10.76
N GLY A 82 -10.21 -9.21 11.51
CA GLY A 82 -10.38 -9.73 12.88
C GLY A 82 -10.88 -11.18 12.95
N GLU A 83 -11.55 -11.69 11.92
CA GLU A 83 -12.03 -13.05 11.88
C GLU A 83 -10.85 -14.04 11.71
N ASN A 84 -10.83 -15.11 12.50
CA ASN A 84 -9.70 -16.06 12.54
C ASN A 84 -8.32 -15.39 12.70
N GLY A 85 -8.25 -14.25 13.40
CA GLY A 85 -7.03 -13.49 13.62
C GLY A 85 -6.50 -12.77 12.37
N LEU A 86 -7.31 -12.61 11.31
CA LEU A 86 -6.89 -11.88 10.11
C LEU A 86 -6.63 -10.41 10.43
N GLN A 87 -5.42 -9.97 10.13
CA GLN A 87 -5.02 -8.57 10.19
C GLN A 87 -4.87 -8.04 8.77
N LEU A 88 -5.43 -6.86 8.53
CA LEU A 88 -5.29 -6.12 7.28
C LEU A 88 -4.32 -4.95 7.49
N TYR A 89 -3.36 -4.85 6.60
CA TYR A 89 -2.37 -3.78 6.57
C TYR A 89 -2.60 -2.88 5.36
N MET A 90 -2.15 -1.66 5.45
CA MET A 90 -2.11 -0.73 4.32
C MET A 90 -0.67 -0.34 4.01
N MET A 91 -0.33 -0.30 2.73
CA MET A 91 0.88 0.37 2.28
C MET A 91 0.66 1.88 2.38
N THR A 92 1.44 2.53 3.22
CA THR A 92 1.42 3.99 3.40
C THR A 92 2.45 4.58 2.46
N GLU A 93 2.01 4.94 1.29
CA GLU A 93 2.90 5.31 0.17
C GLU A 93 2.39 6.52 -0.62
N ILE A 94 1.29 7.11 -0.16
CA ILE A 94 0.67 8.29 -0.76
C ILE A 94 0.62 9.38 0.31
N PRO A 95 0.94 10.65 0.00
CA PRO A 95 0.87 11.74 0.98
C PRO A 95 -0.45 11.81 1.74
N ASN A 96 -1.58 11.51 1.10
CA ASN A 96 -2.88 11.45 1.75
C ASN A 96 -2.97 10.38 2.85
N ASN A 97 -2.22 9.29 2.74
CA ASN A 97 -2.16 8.27 3.80
C ASN A 97 -1.47 8.79 5.07
N VAL A 98 -0.52 9.70 4.92
CA VAL A 98 0.17 10.35 6.04
C VAL A 98 -0.74 11.37 6.71
N ILE A 99 -1.40 12.21 5.91
CA ILE A 99 -2.29 13.29 6.39
C ILE A 99 -3.48 12.72 7.16
N LEU A 100 -4.07 11.62 6.66
CA LEU A 100 -5.25 10.97 7.22
C LEU A 100 -4.92 9.63 7.91
N ALA A 101 -3.71 9.49 8.47
CA ALA A 101 -3.26 8.24 9.04
C ALA A 101 -4.13 7.75 10.21
N GLU A 102 -4.60 8.67 11.06
CA GLU A 102 -5.48 8.33 12.18
C GLU A 102 -6.83 7.79 11.69
N GLU A 103 -7.38 8.36 10.62
CA GLU A 103 -8.62 7.91 10.00
C GLU A 103 -8.44 6.56 9.30
N PHE A 104 -7.32 6.36 8.58
CA PHE A 104 -7.01 5.07 7.98
C PHE A 104 -6.82 3.96 9.01
N ALA A 105 -6.37 4.27 10.22
CA ALA A 105 -6.22 3.30 11.31
C ALA A 105 -7.55 2.65 11.74
N HIS A 106 -8.69 3.24 11.41
CA HIS A 106 -9.99 2.61 11.64
C HIS A 106 -10.23 1.39 10.74
N PHE A 107 -9.59 1.36 9.56
CA PHE A 107 -9.76 0.28 8.57
C PHE A 107 -8.66 -0.77 8.64
N PHE A 108 -7.47 -0.43 9.15
CA PHE A 108 -6.29 -1.28 9.08
C PHE A 108 -5.66 -1.51 10.46
N ASP A 109 -5.07 -2.70 10.64
CA ASP A 109 -4.38 -3.12 11.88
C ASP A 109 -2.91 -2.70 11.89
N GLY A 110 -2.39 -2.31 10.74
CA GLY A 110 -1.01 -1.90 10.59
C GLY A 110 -0.74 -1.14 9.29
N PHE A 111 0.34 -0.39 9.33
CA PHE A 111 0.87 0.36 8.21
C PHE A 111 2.25 -0.16 7.82
N SER A 112 2.54 -0.14 6.54
CA SER A 112 3.88 -0.36 6.00
C SER A 112 4.24 0.83 5.13
N ILE A 113 5.26 1.58 5.50
CA ILE A 113 5.68 2.76 4.75
C ILE A 113 6.37 2.31 3.46
N GLY A 114 5.73 2.57 2.32
CA GLY A 114 6.29 2.36 0.99
C GLY A 114 7.15 3.55 0.58
N SER A 115 8.41 3.57 1.03
CA SER A 115 9.26 4.76 0.90
C SER A 115 9.49 5.18 -0.54
N ASN A 116 9.57 4.25 -1.50
CA ASN A 116 9.83 4.59 -2.89
C ASN A 116 8.66 5.36 -3.54
N ASP A 117 7.44 4.84 -3.42
CA ASP A 117 6.26 5.54 -3.94
C ASP A 117 5.97 6.83 -3.15
N LEU A 118 6.20 6.83 -1.83
CA LEU A 118 6.04 8.03 -1.03
C LEU A 118 7.04 9.12 -1.44
N THR A 119 8.30 8.77 -1.72
CA THR A 119 9.30 9.70 -2.26
C THR A 119 8.83 10.26 -3.60
N GLN A 120 8.46 9.39 -4.53
CA GLN A 120 7.96 9.76 -5.85
C GLN A 120 6.83 10.78 -5.78
N LEU A 121 5.83 10.51 -4.95
CA LEU A 121 4.63 11.35 -4.86
C LEU A 121 4.85 12.62 -4.03
N THR A 122 5.75 12.59 -3.07
CA THR A 122 6.11 13.77 -2.27
C THR A 122 6.90 14.77 -3.10
N LEU A 123 7.89 14.29 -3.86
CA LEU A 123 8.74 15.14 -4.68
C LEU A 123 8.17 15.41 -6.07
N GLY A 124 7.14 14.67 -6.50
CA GLY A 124 6.58 14.77 -7.85
C GLY A 124 7.55 14.30 -8.93
N VAL A 125 8.35 13.30 -8.65
CA VAL A 125 9.40 12.77 -9.55
C VAL A 125 9.12 11.30 -9.85
N ASP A 126 9.13 10.93 -11.11
CA ASP A 126 9.07 9.53 -11.51
C ASP A 126 10.39 8.83 -11.13
N ARG A 127 10.32 7.82 -10.27
CA ARG A 127 11.48 7.07 -9.79
C ARG A 127 12.26 6.35 -10.89
N ASP A 128 11.61 6.09 -12.02
CA ASP A 128 12.21 5.41 -13.16
C ASP A 128 12.80 6.41 -14.19
N SER A 129 12.74 7.72 -13.90
CA SER A 129 13.30 8.76 -14.76
C SER A 129 14.81 8.90 -14.56
N GLU A 130 15.59 8.48 -15.55
CA GLU A 130 17.05 8.69 -15.53
C GLU A 130 17.43 10.18 -15.47
N LEU A 131 16.63 11.05 -16.10
CA LEU A 131 16.86 12.49 -16.14
C LEU A 131 16.65 13.19 -14.80
N LEU A 132 15.87 12.60 -13.90
CA LEU A 132 15.51 13.17 -12.60
C LEU A 132 16.05 12.36 -11.43
N SER A 133 16.96 11.42 -11.70
CA SER A 133 17.54 10.54 -10.67
C SER A 133 18.19 11.31 -9.52
N ASP A 134 18.81 12.45 -9.82
CA ASP A 134 19.44 13.32 -8.80
C ASP A 134 18.44 14.01 -7.87
N ILE A 135 17.16 14.08 -8.29
CA ILE A 135 16.08 14.70 -7.50
C ILE A 135 15.36 13.64 -6.66
N PHE A 136 15.38 12.38 -7.10
CA PHE A 136 14.76 11.28 -6.36
C PHE A 136 15.61 10.91 -5.15
N ASP A 137 15.43 11.64 -4.05
CA ASP A 137 16.20 11.45 -2.82
C ASP A 137 15.30 10.96 -1.67
N ALA A 138 15.53 9.73 -1.22
CA ALA A 138 14.85 9.17 -0.06
C ALA A 138 15.24 9.87 1.27
N ASN A 139 16.34 10.62 1.29
CA ASN A 139 16.80 11.41 2.44
C ASN A 139 16.22 12.83 2.48
N ASP A 140 15.35 13.20 1.52
CA ASP A 140 14.73 14.53 1.50
C ASP A 140 14.09 14.87 2.85
N PRO A 141 14.30 16.09 3.38
CA PRO A 141 13.76 16.51 4.68
C PRO A 141 12.23 16.48 4.72
N GLY A 142 11.55 16.77 3.60
CA GLY A 142 10.08 16.72 3.50
C GLY A 142 9.57 15.30 3.64
N LEU A 143 10.23 14.33 2.97
CA LEU A 143 9.91 12.91 3.09
C LEU A 143 10.12 12.42 4.52
N LYS A 144 11.28 12.71 5.14
CA LYS A 144 11.55 12.34 6.53
C LYS A 144 10.51 12.91 7.49
N LYS A 145 10.10 14.15 7.27
CA LYS A 145 9.02 14.76 8.06
C LYS A 145 7.69 14.01 7.91
N MET A 146 7.32 13.61 6.70
CA MET A 146 6.10 12.82 6.47
C MET A 146 6.19 11.44 7.14
N ILE A 147 7.35 10.78 7.07
CA ILE A 147 7.58 9.51 7.76
C ILE A 147 7.42 9.67 9.27
N ALA A 148 8.02 10.69 9.87
CA ALA A 148 7.88 10.99 11.29
C ALA A 148 6.41 11.26 11.67
N MET A 149 5.65 11.97 10.85
CA MET A 149 4.23 12.24 11.07
C MET A 149 3.41 10.95 11.11
N VAL A 150 3.59 10.06 10.12
CA VAL A 150 2.81 8.81 10.10
C VAL A 150 3.19 7.86 11.23
N ILE A 151 4.46 7.83 11.64
CA ILE A 151 4.89 7.07 12.83
C ILE A 151 4.20 7.59 14.09
N ALA A 152 4.16 8.91 14.27
CA ALA A 152 3.49 9.53 15.43
C ALA A 152 1.98 9.21 15.44
N SER A 153 1.31 9.31 14.30
CA SER A 153 -0.12 8.97 14.17
C SER A 153 -0.39 7.48 14.43
N ALA A 154 0.48 6.60 13.95
CA ALA A 154 0.37 5.16 14.20
C ALA A 154 0.52 4.83 15.69
N HIS A 155 1.47 5.45 16.39
CA HIS A 155 1.63 5.29 17.83
C HIS A 155 0.40 5.81 18.58
N LYS A 156 -0.13 6.97 18.22
CA LYS A 156 -1.32 7.57 18.82
C LYS A 156 -2.55 6.66 18.71
N THR A 157 -2.69 5.96 17.58
CA THR A 157 -3.82 5.05 17.32
C THR A 157 -3.53 3.60 17.73
N ASN A 158 -2.37 3.32 18.30
CA ASN A 158 -1.91 1.96 18.63
C ASN A 158 -1.90 1.03 17.38
N THR A 159 -1.62 1.60 16.21
CA THR A 159 -1.50 0.89 14.95
C THR A 159 -0.06 0.45 14.74
N LYS A 160 0.16 -0.81 14.36
CA LYS A 160 1.50 -1.28 14.03
C LYS A 160 2.04 -0.54 12.82
N ILE A 161 3.33 -0.22 12.84
CA ILE A 161 3.98 0.44 11.71
C ILE A 161 5.34 -0.18 11.42
N GLY A 162 5.64 -0.35 10.15
CA GLY A 162 6.92 -0.80 9.64
C GLY A 162 7.30 -0.02 8.39
N LEU A 163 8.50 -0.22 7.91
CA LEU A 163 9.00 0.41 6.68
C LEU A 163 9.34 -0.68 5.66
N CYS A 164 8.95 -0.42 4.43
CA CYS A 164 9.26 -1.20 3.23
C CYS A 164 9.96 -0.29 2.24
N GLY A 165 11.01 -0.77 1.61
CA GLY A 165 11.78 0.00 0.64
C GLY A 165 13.29 -0.13 0.87
N GLN A 166 14.06 0.49 -0.01
CA GLN A 166 15.50 0.31 -0.08
C GLN A 166 16.28 1.31 0.79
N ALA A 167 15.69 2.45 1.11
CA ALA A 167 16.38 3.54 1.79
C ALA A 167 17.18 3.15 3.05
N PRO A 168 16.68 2.29 3.97
CA PRO A 168 17.47 1.86 5.12
C PRO A 168 18.68 0.97 4.78
N SER A 169 18.62 0.29 3.64
CA SER A 169 19.74 -0.55 3.16
C SER A 169 20.79 0.26 2.41
N ASP A 170 20.33 1.25 1.65
CA ASP A 170 21.19 2.08 0.82
C ASP A 170 21.88 3.19 1.64
N TYR A 171 21.18 3.67 2.69
CA TYR A 171 21.61 4.79 3.52
C TYR A 171 21.57 4.43 5.01
N PRO A 172 22.69 4.06 5.65
CA PRO A 172 22.71 3.71 7.08
C PRO A 172 22.13 4.78 8.00
N GLU A 173 22.31 6.07 7.66
CA GLU A 173 21.73 7.21 8.40
C GLU A 173 20.20 7.24 8.34
N PHE A 174 19.60 6.69 7.28
CA PHE A 174 18.15 6.56 7.18
C PHE A 174 17.63 5.52 8.19
N ALA A 175 18.37 4.44 8.39
CA ALA A 175 18.01 3.43 9.39
C ALA A 175 18.13 3.97 10.82
N GLN A 176 19.05 4.91 11.06
CA GLN A 176 19.19 5.59 12.36
C GLN A 176 18.05 6.57 12.62
N PHE A 177 17.56 7.24 11.58
CA PHE A 177 16.41 8.12 11.66
C PHE A 177 15.15 7.35 12.04
#